data_61fcec5445d3db9bd734be9dee71badb
#
_entry.id   61fcec5445d3db9bd734be9dee71badb
#
_cell.length_a   1.000
_cell.length_b   1.000
_cell.length_c   1.000
_cell.angle_alpha   90.00
_cell.angle_beta   90.00
_cell.angle_gamma   90.00
#
_symmetry.space_group_name_H-M   'P 1'
#
loop_
_entity.id
_entity.type
_entity.pdbx_description
1 polymer ?
#
loop_
_entity_poly.entity_id
_entity_poly.type
_entity_poly.pdbx_seq_one_letter_code
_entity_poly.pdbx_strand_id
1 'polypeptide(L)'
;MSDKPILIMLCGAPGAGKTTFYESKLKDAFPTILRASASPLEQAEIERERRRLQKEGQSFVSQYVIPDLDVVRDARSSGFNVKVIYIGTEDPNLNIGRILVRVSQGGALAPLARVASDFEKGLKRLQQLSKQVDDLMIFDNTQNGRGVRLVAHFQNGELAKVARGVPKWARRCLPKTAVGGRRSGVRV
;
A
#
# COMPACT_ATOMS: atom_id res chain seq x y z
N MET A 1 11.23 -12.91 23.89
CA MET A 1 10.59 -13.38 22.64
C MET A 1 11.12 -12.50 21.54
N SER A 2 11.83 -13.04 20.56
CA SER A 2 12.31 -12.25 19.42
C SER A 2 11.08 -11.79 18.62
N ASP A 3 10.93 -10.47 18.44
CA ASP A 3 9.84 -9.94 17.63
C ASP A 3 10.01 -10.45 16.18
N LYS A 4 8.93 -10.95 15.59
CA LYS A 4 8.94 -11.42 14.20
C LYS A 4 9.38 -10.29 13.28
N PRO A 5 10.23 -10.58 12.28
CA PRO A 5 10.58 -9.56 11.29
C PRO A 5 9.35 -9.07 10.54
N ILE A 6 9.39 -7.83 10.08
CA ILE A 6 8.24 -7.16 9.46
C ILE A 6 8.54 -6.88 7.98
N LEU A 7 7.66 -7.34 7.11
CA LEU A 7 7.57 -6.85 5.74
C LEU A 7 6.42 -5.84 5.63
N ILE A 8 6.74 -4.60 5.27
CA ILE A 8 5.74 -3.60 4.88
C ILE A 8 5.66 -3.54 3.36
N MET A 9 4.52 -3.94 2.81
CA MET A 9 4.22 -3.74 1.40
C MET A 9 3.53 -2.39 1.21
N LEU A 10 4.25 -1.41 0.66
CA LEU A 10 3.72 -0.07 0.38
C LEU A 10 3.15 -0.02 -1.04
N CYS A 11 1.83 -0.04 -1.16
CA CYS A 11 1.11 -0.26 -2.41
C CYS A 11 0.29 0.96 -2.85
N GLY A 12 -0.05 1.00 -4.14
CA GLY A 12 -0.90 2.02 -4.76
C GLY A 12 -0.43 2.39 -6.16
N ALA A 13 -1.31 2.94 -6.98
CA ALA A 13 -1.01 3.34 -8.34
C ALA A 13 0.15 4.36 -8.43
N PRO A 14 0.85 4.47 -9.57
CA PRO A 14 1.81 5.56 -9.78
C PRO A 14 1.13 6.92 -9.50
N GLY A 15 1.83 7.86 -8.88
CA GLY A 15 1.25 9.16 -8.50
C GLY A 15 0.40 9.18 -7.22
N ALA A 16 0.13 8.04 -6.59
CA ALA A 16 -0.68 7.98 -5.36
C ALA A 16 0.00 8.57 -4.11
N GLY A 17 1.33 8.80 -4.13
CA GLY A 17 2.07 9.41 -3.03
C GLY A 17 2.84 8.44 -2.13
N LYS A 18 3.14 7.24 -2.61
CA LYS A 18 3.90 6.21 -1.86
C LYS A 18 5.25 6.71 -1.35
N THR A 19 6.05 7.35 -2.22
CA THR A 19 7.37 7.87 -1.84
C THR A 19 7.27 8.90 -0.73
N THR A 20 6.35 9.85 -0.85
CA THR A 20 6.11 10.87 0.18
C THR A 20 5.69 10.24 1.50
N PHE A 21 4.83 9.21 1.46
CA PHE A 21 4.42 8.48 2.65
C PHE A 21 5.61 7.78 3.32
N TYR A 22 6.44 7.09 2.54
CA TYR A 22 7.62 6.43 3.06
C TYR A 22 8.57 7.42 3.75
N GLU A 23 8.95 8.50 3.06
CA GLU A 23 9.88 9.51 3.58
C GLU A 23 9.36 10.19 4.87
N SER A 24 8.05 10.37 4.99
CA SER A 24 7.45 11.09 6.11
C SER A 24 7.00 10.21 7.28
N LYS A 25 6.82 8.89 7.08
CA LYS A 25 6.17 8.02 8.08
C LYS A 25 6.90 6.72 8.38
N LEU A 26 7.72 6.22 7.46
CA LEU A 26 8.30 4.89 7.60
C LEU A 26 9.83 4.89 7.67
N LYS A 27 10.49 5.86 7.05
CA LYS A 27 11.93 5.87 6.83
C LYS A 27 12.75 5.70 8.10
N ASP A 28 12.37 6.38 9.18
CA ASP A 28 13.13 6.35 10.43
C ASP A 28 13.06 4.98 11.11
N ALA A 29 11.88 4.33 11.05
CA ALA A 29 11.69 3.00 11.65
C ALA A 29 12.10 1.85 10.70
N PHE A 30 12.04 2.07 9.39
CA PHE A 30 12.34 1.09 8.35
C PHE A 30 13.24 1.74 7.27
N PRO A 31 14.54 1.89 7.50
CA PRO A 31 15.45 2.56 6.56
C PRO A 31 15.65 1.81 5.26
N THR A 32 15.46 0.48 5.26
CA THR A 32 15.59 -0.34 4.04
C THR A 32 14.30 -0.35 3.25
N ILE A 33 14.34 0.17 2.02
CA ILE A 33 13.23 0.15 1.07
C ILE A 33 13.65 -0.41 -0.29
N LEU A 34 12.91 -1.40 -0.78
CA LEU A 34 13.03 -1.94 -2.14
C LEU A 34 11.97 -1.29 -3.03
N ARG A 35 12.40 -0.61 -4.10
CA ARG A 35 11.49 0.05 -5.06
C ARG A 35 11.45 -0.75 -6.35
N ALA A 36 10.26 -1.19 -6.74
CA ALA A 36 10.08 -1.88 -8.02
C ALA A 36 10.60 -1.03 -9.20
N SER A 37 11.30 -1.68 -10.12
CA SER A 37 11.81 -1.08 -11.34
C SER A 37 11.12 -1.62 -12.59
N ALA A 38 11.08 -0.80 -13.64
CA ALA A 38 10.65 -1.22 -14.97
C ALA A 38 11.77 -1.92 -15.75
N SER A 39 13.03 -1.75 -15.33
CA SER A 39 14.19 -2.47 -15.89
C SER A 39 14.17 -3.93 -15.41
N PRO A 40 14.20 -4.93 -16.32
CA PRO A 40 14.24 -6.33 -15.92
C PRO A 40 15.49 -6.70 -15.08
N LEU A 41 16.63 -6.09 -15.37
CA LEU A 41 17.88 -6.33 -14.63
C LEU A 41 17.80 -5.79 -13.21
N GLU A 42 17.37 -4.54 -13.04
CA GLU A 42 17.17 -3.93 -11.72
C GLU A 42 16.08 -4.68 -10.92
N GLN A 43 15.01 -5.12 -11.58
CA GLN A 43 13.95 -5.89 -10.93
C GLN A 43 14.47 -7.24 -10.41
N ALA A 44 15.36 -7.89 -11.16
CA ALA A 44 16.01 -9.14 -10.72
C ALA A 44 16.94 -8.91 -9.52
N GLU A 45 17.61 -7.76 -9.45
CA GLU A 45 18.44 -7.38 -8.29
C GLU A 45 17.59 -7.09 -7.06
N ILE A 46 16.49 -6.36 -7.22
CA ILE A 46 15.51 -6.09 -6.16
C ILE A 46 14.97 -7.40 -5.58
N GLU A 47 14.64 -8.35 -6.45
CA GLU A 47 14.12 -9.65 -6.03
C GLU A 47 15.17 -10.50 -5.28
N ARG A 48 16.44 -10.45 -5.72
CA ARG A 48 17.56 -11.08 -5.01
C ARG A 48 17.76 -10.47 -3.62
N GLU A 49 17.72 -9.15 -3.54
CA GLU A 49 17.85 -8.42 -2.27
C GLU A 49 16.66 -8.71 -1.34
N ARG A 50 15.44 -8.77 -1.86
CA ARG A 50 14.26 -9.18 -1.09
C ARG A 50 14.47 -10.56 -0.46
N ARG A 51 14.92 -11.54 -1.24
CA ARG A 51 15.19 -12.91 -0.75
C ARG A 51 16.31 -12.95 0.29
N ARG A 52 17.35 -12.12 0.11
CA ARG A 52 18.42 -11.99 1.09
C ARG A 52 17.89 -11.48 2.42
N LEU A 53 17.16 -10.38 2.41
CA LEU A 53 16.56 -9.79 3.62
C LEU A 53 15.61 -10.76 4.33
N GLN A 54 14.81 -11.51 3.56
CA GLN A 54 13.94 -12.55 4.12
C GLN A 54 14.75 -13.68 4.79
N LYS A 55 15.80 -14.17 4.15
CA LYS A 55 16.66 -15.22 4.71
C LYS A 55 17.37 -14.76 6.00
N GLU A 56 17.76 -13.50 6.06
CA GLU A 56 18.43 -12.89 7.22
C GLU A 56 17.45 -12.47 8.33
N GLY A 57 16.14 -12.57 8.11
CA GLY A 57 15.13 -12.12 9.07
C GLY A 57 15.14 -10.62 9.32
N GLN A 58 15.57 -9.82 8.35
CA GLN A 58 15.63 -8.37 8.46
C GLN A 58 14.30 -7.73 8.06
N SER A 59 13.81 -6.80 8.87
CA SER A 59 12.60 -6.03 8.53
C SER A 59 12.87 -5.01 7.44
N PHE A 60 11.96 -4.87 6.47
CA PHE A 60 12.10 -3.93 5.35
C PHE A 60 10.77 -3.48 4.78
N VAL A 61 10.81 -2.42 3.98
CA VAL A 61 9.70 -1.95 3.14
C VAL A 61 9.93 -2.41 1.70
N SER A 62 8.88 -2.87 1.04
CA SER A 62 8.90 -3.14 -0.40
C SER A 62 7.75 -2.42 -1.09
N GLN A 63 8.07 -1.65 -2.14
CA GLN A 63 7.10 -0.81 -2.82
C GLN A 63 6.54 -1.52 -4.04
N TYR A 64 5.20 -1.53 -4.15
CA TYR A 64 4.47 -2.14 -5.26
C TYR A 64 3.45 -1.18 -5.87
N VAL A 65 3.12 -1.38 -7.12
CA VAL A 65 1.98 -0.72 -7.77
C VAL A 65 0.69 -1.43 -7.37
N ILE A 66 0.70 -2.75 -7.48
CA ILE A 66 -0.40 -3.64 -7.10
C ILE A 66 0.13 -4.62 -6.05
N PRO A 67 -0.59 -4.86 -4.96
CA PRO A 67 -0.16 -5.85 -3.98
C PRO A 67 0.05 -7.23 -4.61
N ASP A 68 1.17 -7.87 -4.29
CA ASP A 68 1.54 -9.19 -4.78
C ASP A 68 1.29 -10.26 -3.72
N LEU A 69 0.34 -11.16 -4.02
CA LEU A 69 -0.05 -12.21 -3.08
C LEU A 69 0.98 -13.33 -2.96
N ASP A 70 1.80 -13.55 -3.99
CA ASP A 70 2.86 -14.56 -3.92
C ASP A 70 3.96 -14.10 -2.98
N VAL A 71 4.33 -12.81 -3.03
CA VAL A 71 5.25 -12.20 -2.08
C VAL A 71 4.69 -12.25 -0.65
N VAL A 72 3.38 -12.01 -0.46
CA VAL A 72 2.74 -12.14 0.86
C VAL A 72 2.88 -13.57 1.40
N ARG A 73 2.55 -14.59 0.59
CA ARG A 73 2.63 -15.98 1.00
C ARG A 73 4.07 -16.41 1.32
N ASP A 74 5.02 -16.03 0.48
CA ASP A 74 6.43 -16.32 0.64
C ASP A 74 7.00 -15.69 1.94
N ALA A 75 6.70 -14.42 2.19
CA ALA A 75 7.13 -13.74 3.41
C ALA A 75 6.53 -14.37 4.68
N ARG A 76 5.24 -14.71 4.67
CA ARG A 76 4.60 -15.37 5.80
C ARG A 76 5.17 -16.77 6.06
N SER A 77 5.45 -17.55 5.01
CA SER A 77 6.09 -18.86 5.15
C SER A 77 7.52 -18.75 5.71
N SER A 78 8.18 -17.63 5.49
CA SER A 78 9.48 -17.27 6.06
C SER A 78 9.39 -16.68 7.49
N GLY A 79 8.21 -16.66 8.10
CA GLY A 79 8.01 -16.21 9.49
C GLY A 79 7.81 -14.71 9.68
N PHE A 80 7.67 -13.95 8.61
CA PHE A 80 7.43 -12.50 8.69
C PHE A 80 6.00 -12.17 9.12
N ASN A 81 5.87 -11.07 9.87
CA ASN A 81 4.62 -10.34 10.02
C ASN A 81 4.46 -9.45 8.78
N VAL A 82 3.41 -9.67 7.98
CA VAL A 82 3.19 -8.94 6.73
C VAL A 82 2.16 -7.86 6.91
N LYS A 83 2.58 -6.61 6.73
CA LYS A 83 1.72 -5.42 6.78
C LYS A 83 1.60 -4.80 5.41
N VAL A 84 0.38 -4.57 4.96
CA VAL A 84 0.12 -3.86 3.69
C VAL A 84 -0.39 -2.46 3.99
N ILE A 85 0.26 -1.46 3.41
CA ILE A 85 -0.17 -0.06 3.40
C ILE A 85 -0.56 0.27 1.97
N TYR A 86 -1.84 0.52 1.74
CA TYR A 86 -2.34 0.93 0.43
C TYR A 86 -2.69 2.40 0.43
N ILE A 87 -2.12 3.15 -0.52
CA ILE A 87 -2.42 4.57 -0.72
C ILE A 87 -3.24 4.70 -2.00
N GLY A 88 -4.47 5.15 -1.85
CA GLY A 88 -5.39 5.40 -2.95
C GLY A 88 -5.75 6.87 -3.10
N THR A 89 -6.38 7.19 -4.22
CA THR A 89 -6.92 8.50 -4.57
C THR A 89 -8.32 8.33 -5.15
N GLU A 90 -9.10 9.41 -5.26
CA GLU A 90 -10.47 9.33 -5.79
C GLU A 90 -10.50 8.98 -7.28
N ASP A 91 -9.50 9.41 -8.05
CA ASP A 91 -9.49 9.33 -9.51
C ASP A 91 -8.06 9.06 -10.03
N PRO A 92 -7.86 8.14 -10.98
CA PRO A 92 -6.57 7.93 -11.63
C PRO A 92 -6.05 9.17 -12.38
N ASN A 93 -6.92 10.08 -12.86
CA ASN A 93 -6.51 11.35 -13.48
C ASN A 93 -5.76 12.27 -12.51
N LEU A 94 -6.11 12.25 -11.23
CA LEU A 94 -5.35 12.96 -10.19
C LEU A 94 -3.92 12.44 -10.10
N ASN A 95 -3.74 11.12 -10.20
CA ASN A 95 -2.43 10.50 -10.21
C ASN A 95 -1.61 10.90 -11.45
N ILE A 96 -2.25 10.91 -12.62
CA ILE A 96 -1.63 11.34 -13.89
C ILE A 96 -1.16 12.79 -13.76
N GLY A 97 -2.01 13.70 -13.29
CA GLY A 97 -1.65 15.09 -13.07
C GLY A 97 -0.43 15.26 -12.14
N ARG A 98 -0.37 14.50 -11.04
CA ARG A 98 0.78 14.50 -10.13
C ARG A 98 2.07 13.98 -10.76
N ILE A 99 1.96 12.97 -11.63
CA ILE A 99 3.11 12.46 -12.39
C ILE A 99 3.63 13.53 -13.33
N LEU A 100 2.75 14.23 -14.08
CA LEU A 100 3.13 15.28 -15.01
C LEU A 100 3.80 16.47 -14.28
N VAL A 101 3.26 16.90 -13.15
CA VAL A 101 3.89 17.94 -12.31
C VAL A 101 5.27 17.50 -11.85
N ARG A 102 5.43 16.27 -11.39
CA ARG A 102 6.74 15.73 -10.99
C ARG A 102 7.73 15.72 -12.16
N VAL A 103 7.31 15.31 -13.35
CA VAL A 103 8.15 15.30 -14.56
C VAL A 103 8.59 16.71 -14.95
N SER A 104 7.70 17.71 -14.88
CA SER A 104 8.05 19.10 -15.14
C SER A 104 9.11 19.67 -14.16
N GLN A 105 9.25 19.02 -13.01
CA GLN A 105 10.25 19.32 -11.98
C GLN A 105 11.51 18.44 -12.09
N GLY A 106 11.71 17.72 -13.19
CA GLY A 106 12.87 16.85 -13.42
C GLY A 106 12.75 15.43 -12.87
N GLY A 107 11.58 15.03 -12.36
CA GLY A 107 11.36 13.68 -11.85
C GLY A 107 11.08 12.65 -12.94
N ALA A 108 11.18 11.36 -12.58
CA ALA A 108 11.00 10.26 -13.52
C ALA A 108 9.54 10.14 -14.02
N LEU A 109 9.40 9.87 -15.32
CA LEU A 109 8.12 9.55 -15.96
C LEU A 109 7.67 8.13 -15.55
N ALA A 110 6.39 7.99 -15.21
CA ALA A 110 5.74 6.69 -15.08
C ALA A 110 4.94 6.36 -16.36
N PRO A 111 4.67 5.07 -16.66
CA PRO A 111 3.85 4.68 -17.81
C PRO A 111 2.40 5.17 -17.67
N LEU A 112 2.10 6.36 -18.19
CA LEU A 112 0.78 7.02 -18.03
C LEU A 112 -0.37 6.16 -18.53
N ALA A 113 -0.18 5.45 -19.66
CA ALA A 113 -1.20 4.56 -20.24
C ALA A 113 -1.65 3.43 -19.29
N ARG A 114 -0.82 3.07 -18.29
CA ARG A 114 -1.12 1.99 -17.35
C ARG A 114 -1.76 2.47 -16.04
N VAL A 115 -1.71 3.77 -15.73
CA VAL A 115 -2.12 4.30 -14.42
C VAL A 115 -3.57 3.93 -14.08
N ALA A 116 -4.49 4.09 -15.03
CA ALA A 116 -5.91 3.74 -14.81
C ALA A 116 -6.12 2.23 -14.62
N SER A 117 -5.46 1.40 -15.43
CA SER A 117 -5.56 -0.06 -15.29
C SER A 117 -4.93 -0.55 -13.99
N ASP A 118 -3.81 0.02 -13.59
CA ASP A 118 -3.12 -0.31 -12.35
C ASP A 118 -3.93 0.12 -11.12
N PHE A 119 -4.61 1.26 -11.20
CA PHE A 119 -5.55 1.73 -10.20
C PHE A 119 -6.69 0.71 -9.98
N GLU A 120 -7.36 0.29 -11.06
CA GLU A 120 -8.45 -0.69 -11.00
C GLU A 120 -7.99 -2.06 -10.49
N LYS A 121 -6.87 -2.55 -10.97
CA LYS A 121 -6.27 -3.81 -10.50
C LYS A 121 -5.90 -3.76 -9.02
N GLY A 122 -5.37 -2.63 -8.55
CA GLY A 122 -5.05 -2.40 -7.16
C GLY A 122 -6.28 -2.51 -6.26
N LEU A 123 -7.40 -1.85 -6.64
CA LEU A 123 -8.65 -1.92 -5.88
C LEU A 123 -9.24 -3.34 -5.82
N LYS A 124 -9.22 -4.07 -6.94
CA LYS A 124 -9.67 -5.48 -6.97
C LYS A 124 -8.81 -6.35 -6.06
N ARG A 125 -7.51 -6.14 -6.03
CA ARG A 125 -6.59 -6.90 -5.19
C ARG A 125 -6.82 -6.67 -3.69
N LEU A 126 -7.17 -5.45 -3.28
CA LEU A 126 -7.47 -5.11 -1.89
C LEU A 126 -8.58 -5.96 -1.28
N GLN A 127 -9.61 -6.32 -2.06
CA GLN A 127 -10.70 -7.16 -1.59
C GLN A 127 -10.24 -8.56 -1.15
N GLN A 128 -9.13 -9.04 -1.73
CA GLN A 128 -8.57 -10.36 -1.45
C GLN A 128 -7.54 -10.36 -0.31
N LEU A 129 -6.97 -9.18 -0.02
CA LEU A 129 -5.81 -9.04 0.87
C LEU A 129 -6.12 -9.14 2.35
N SER A 130 -7.26 -8.61 2.79
CA SER A 130 -7.53 -8.42 4.22
C SER A 130 -7.37 -9.71 5.05
N LYS A 131 -7.71 -10.86 4.47
CA LYS A 131 -7.62 -12.17 5.12
C LYS A 131 -6.25 -12.86 4.97
N GLN A 132 -5.36 -12.28 4.18
CA GLN A 132 -4.07 -12.91 3.84
C GLN A 132 -2.87 -12.24 4.51
N VAL A 133 -3.08 -11.10 5.13
CA VAL A 133 -2.04 -10.30 5.80
C VAL A 133 -2.38 -10.07 7.26
N ASP A 134 -1.36 -9.78 8.05
CA ASP A 134 -1.55 -9.54 9.49
C ASP A 134 -2.15 -8.15 9.74
N ASP A 135 -1.74 -7.14 8.94
CA ASP A 135 -2.31 -5.79 8.95
C ASP A 135 -2.56 -5.30 7.52
N LEU A 136 -3.73 -4.70 7.26
CA LEU A 136 -4.00 -3.94 6.04
C LEU A 136 -4.51 -2.55 6.41
N MET A 137 -3.73 -1.53 6.11
CA MET A 137 -4.10 -0.13 6.29
C MET A 137 -4.36 0.53 4.93
N ILE A 138 -5.53 1.11 4.77
CA ILE A 138 -5.95 1.80 3.54
C ILE A 138 -5.99 3.30 3.82
N PHE A 139 -5.21 4.06 3.06
CA PHE A 139 -5.13 5.52 3.18
C PHE A 139 -5.67 6.21 1.93
N ASP A 140 -6.38 7.30 2.13
CA ASP A 140 -6.81 8.23 1.10
C ASP A 140 -5.85 9.40 1.01
N ASN A 141 -5.31 9.65 -0.18
CA ASN A 141 -4.44 10.77 -0.51
C ASN A 141 -5.03 11.64 -1.62
N THR A 142 -6.35 11.83 -1.63
CA THR A 142 -7.03 12.62 -2.65
C THR A 142 -6.72 14.11 -2.50
N GLN A 143 -6.69 14.62 -1.26
CA GLN A 143 -6.52 16.04 -1.00
C GLN A 143 -5.05 16.45 -0.95
N ASN A 144 -4.64 17.33 -1.88
CA ASN A 144 -3.30 17.90 -1.87
C ASN A 144 -3.05 18.76 -0.61
N GLY A 145 -1.86 18.65 -0.03
CA GLY A 145 -1.42 19.47 1.10
C GLY A 145 -2.02 19.12 2.46
N ARG A 146 -3.00 18.22 2.55
CA ARG A 146 -3.60 17.80 3.84
C ARG A 146 -3.04 16.49 4.41
N GLY A 147 -2.07 15.91 3.72
CA GLY A 147 -1.54 14.60 4.08
C GLY A 147 -2.51 13.45 3.81
N VAL A 148 -2.08 12.25 4.12
CA VAL A 148 -2.89 11.04 3.94
C VAL A 148 -3.86 10.85 5.10
N ARG A 149 -5.06 10.36 4.83
CA ARG A 149 -6.10 10.04 5.82
C ARG A 149 -6.32 8.54 5.88
N LEU A 150 -6.26 7.94 7.08
CA LEU A 150 -6.63 6.54 7.26
C LEU A 150 -8.12 6.36 6.93
N VAL A 151 -8.43 5.44 6.04
CA VAL A 151 -9.80 5.08 5.63
C VAL A 151 -10.27 3.83 6.34
N ALA A 152 -9.44 2.79 6.36
CA ALA A 152 -9.74 1.53 7.03
C ALA A 152 -8.46 0.84 7.51
N HIS A 153 -8.59 0.08 8.59
CA HIS A 153 -7.55 -0.78 9.14
C HIS A 153 -8.15 -2.15 9.42
N PHE A 154 -7.57 -3.19 8.83
CA PHE A 154 -7.87 -4.58 9.11
C PHE A 154 -6.71 -5.19 9.87
N GLN A 155 -7.01 -5.95 10.90
CA GLN A 155 -6.06 -6.74 11.69
C GLN A 155 -6.48 -8.19 11.67
N ASN A 156 -5.58 -9.09 11.27
CA ASN A 156 -5.84 -10.52 11.18
C ASN A 156 -7.14 -10.87 10.42
N GLY A 157 -7.43 -10.12 9.35
CA GLY A 157 -8.62 -10.29 8.51
C GLY A 157 -9.88 -9.60 8.98
N GLU A 158 -9.89 -9.04 10.19
CA GLU A 158 -11.04 -8.35 10.77
C GLU A 158 -10.92 -6.82 10.64
N LEU A 159 -12.03 -6.15 10.40
CA LEU A 159 -12.09 -4.69 10.32
C LEU A 159 -11.98 -4.07 11.71
N ALA A 160 -10.78 -3.61 12.09
CA ALA A 160 -10.51 -2.99 13.38
C ALA A 160 -10.95 -1.52 13.43
N LYS A 161 -10.83 -0.79 12.31
CA LYS A 161 -11.17 0.64 12.24
C LYS A 161 -11.64 1.03 10.84
N VAL A 162 -12.66 1.90 10.80
CA VAL A 162 -13.12 2.54 9.56
C VAL A 162 -13.39 4.03 9.81
N ALA A 163 -13.01 4.88 8.88
CA ALA A 163 -13.19 6.32 8.97
C ALA A 163 -14.66 6.73 8.79
N ARG A 164 -15.07 7.82 9.42
CA ARG A 164 -16.30 8.51 9.05
C ARG A 164 -16.14 9.10 7.65
N GLY A 165 -17.13 8.93 6.78
CA GLY A 165 -17.06 9.47 5.41
C GLY A 165 -16.04 8.75 4.52
N VAL A 166 -16.21 7.44 4.34
CA VAL A 166 -15.41 6.64 3.41
C VAL A 166 -15.53 7.21 1.99
N PRO A 167 -14.40 7.53 1.30
CA PRO A 167 -14.43 8.05 -0.07
C PRO A 167 -14.99 7.01 -1.06
N LYS A 168 -15.56 7.48 -2.19
CA LYS A 168 -16.26 6.61 -3.14
C LYS A 168 -15.36 5.47 -3.66
N TRP A 169 -14.11 5.77 -3.99
CA TRP A 169 -13.17 4.77 -4.47
C TRP A 169 -12.95 3.63 -3.47
N ALA A 170 -12.81 3.97 -2.18
CA ALA A 170 -12.52 2.99 -1.13
C ALA A 170 -13.74 2.12 -0.77
N ARG A 171 -14.97 2.62 -0.98
CA ARG A 171 -16.20 1.81 -0.79
C ARG A 171 -16.19 0.55 -1.68
N ARG A 172 -15.50 0.59 -2.81
CA ARG A 172 -15.41 -0.50 -3.77
C ARG A 172 -14.56 -1.67 -3.26
N CYS A 173 -13.65 -1.42 -2.31
CA CYS A 173 -12.75 -2.44 -1.76
C CYS A 173 -13.03 -2.82 -0.30
N LEU A 174 -14.03 -2.18 0.33
CA LEU A 174 -14.44 -2.50 1.70
C LEU A 174 -15.67 -3.42 1.72
N PRO A 175 -15.85 -4.25 2.78
CA PRO A 175 -17.06 -5.02 2.99
C PRO A 175 -18.30 -4.11 3.04
N LYS A 176 -19.42 -4.56 2.48
CA LYS A 176 -20.69 -3.80 2.49
C LYS A 176 -21.12 -3.40 3.91
N THR A 177 -20.86 -4.25 4.90
CA THR A 177 -21.12 -3.99 6.32
C THR A 177 -20.33 -2.82 6.89
N ALA A 178 -19.12 -2.56 6.35
CA ALA A 178 -18.28 -1.44 6.75
C ALA A 178 -18.77 -0.08 6.20
N VAL A 179 -19.53 -0.10 5.11
CA VAL A 179 -19.96 1.12 4.38
C VAL A 179 -21.40 1.51 4.72
N GLY A 180 -22.24 0.55 5.15
CA GLY A 180 -23.69 0.72 5.42
C GLY A 180 -24.09 0.83 6.90
N GLY A 181 -23.16 0.71 7.84
CA GLY A 181 -23.46 0.68 9.28
C GLY A 181 -23.90 2.05 9.82
N ARG A 182 -25.22 2.22 10.02
CA ARG A 182 -25.76 3.11 11.05
C ARG A 182 -25.20 2.64 12.40
N ARG A 183 -24.61 3.58 13.13
CA ARG A 183 -24.11 3.52 14.49
C ARG A 183 -24.65 2.35 15.34
N SER A 184 -23.85 1.40 15.72
CA SER A 184 -23.92 0.85 17.08
C SER A 184 -22.90 1.65 17.91
N GLY A 185 -23.43 2.48 18.79
CA GLY A 185 -22.61 3.27 19.70
C GLY A 185 -21.96 2.34 20.73
N VAL A 186 -20.66 2.40 20.80
CA VAL A 186 -20.00 2.16 22.09
C VAL A 186 -19.63 3.55 22.61
N ARG A 187 -20.41 4.01 23.59
CA ARG A 187 -20.01 5.07 24.53
C ARG A 187 -19.00 4.43 25.47
N VAL A 188 -17.87 4.98 25.58
CA VAL A 188 -17.15 5.18 26.85
C VAL A 188 -16.57 6.56 26.81
#